data_be6fec38bd930ef133c9e4ba16e235f4
#
_entry.id   be6fec38bd930ef133c9e4ba16e235f4
#
_cell.length_a   1.000
_cell.length_b   1.000
_cell.length_c   1.000
_cell.angle_alpha   90.00
_cell.angle_beta   90.00
_cell.angle_gamma   90.00
#
_symmetry.space_group_name_H-M   'P 1'
#
loop_
_entity.id
_entity.type
_entity.pdbx_description
1 polymer ?
#
loop_
_entity_poly.entity_id
_entity_poly.type
_entity_poly.pdbx_seq_one_letter_code
_entity_poly.pdbx_strand_id
1 'polypeptide(L)'
;RSSDLRMYSDDRMLPMGSTGYAPVIRGVANSNAKVSVTQSGNKIYETSVPPGAFEINDLSTTGYGNDLLVTIEEADGSKRSFTVPFSSVTQMLRPGASRWDVGLGELNDDSLIDAPKVGYGTLYYGLNNTFTGYIGAQYTDMGFYAGILGVAMNTPVGAFAFDVTQSYADIEGLDKLSGQSYRLTYSKMIESTNTSFNVAAYRFSTEDYLTLNDAAQLQDSIKHQKYSNRSYDSNEALYADYQRTKNQVQISLNQPLTSGEDNYGSLYVSG
;
A
#
# COMPACT_ATOMS: atom_id res chain seq x y z
N ARG A 1 -28.69 -8.81 -10.77
CA ARG A 1 -28.38 -8.32 -9.39
C ARG A 1 -27.25 -9.19 -8.88
N SER A 2 -26.03 -8.70 -8.94
CA SER A 2 -24.89 -9.29 -8.29
C SER A 2 -25.07 -9.18 -6.77
N SER A 3 -24.99 -10.29 -6.06
CA SER A 3 -25.07 -10.32 -4.59
C SER A 3 -23.65 -10.40 -4.03
N ASP A 4 -23.00 -9.24 -3.90
CA ASP A 4 -21.68 -9.16 -3.34
C ASP A 4 -21.76 -9.06 -1.81
N LEU A 5 -20.96 -9.87 -1.13
CA LEU A 5 -20.78 -9.81 0.31
C LEU A 5 -19.34 -9.38 0.60
N ARG A 6 -19.19 -8.26 1.30
CA ARG A 6 -17.89 -7.75 1.74
C ARG A 6 -17.90 -7.42 3.21
N MET A 7 -16.87 -7.86 3.92
CA MET A 7 -16.59 -7.51 5.31
C MET A 7 -15.16 -7.01 5.41
N TYR A 8 -14.97 -5.88 6.09
CA TYR A 8 -13.64 -5.27 6.22
C TYR A 8 -13.52 -4.49 7.54
N SER A 9 -12.30 -4.27 7.97
CA SER A 9 -12.00 -3.34 9.05
C SER A 9 -12.20 -1.92 8.56
N ASP A 10 -13.02 -1.13 9.25
CA ASP A 10 -13.27 0.27 8.89
C ASP A 10 -12.52 1.20 9.85
N ASP A 11 -11.43 1.78 9.35
CA ASP A 11 -10.58 2.70 10.12
C ASP A 11 -11.31 3.99 10.52
N ARG A 12 -12.42 4.35 9.86
CA ARG A 12 -13.24 5.53 10.21
C ARG A 12 -13.96 5.39 11.54
N MET A 13 -14.10 4.16 12.04
CA MET A 13 -14.66 3.87 13.36
C MET A 13 -13.63 3.97 14.49
N LEU A 14 -12.34 4.11 14.17
CA LEU A 14 -11.29 4.29 15.15
C LEU A 14 -11.23 5.75 15.64
N PRO A 15 -10.78 6.00 16.89
CA PRO A 15 -10.47 7.35 17.34
C PRO A 15 -9.51 8.07 16.38
N MET A 16 -9.65 9.39 16.23
CA MET A 16 -8.84 10.17 15.28
C MET A 16 -7.33 10.00 15.47
N GLY A 17 -6.85 9.78 16.69
CA GLY A 17 -5.46 9.47 17.00
C GLY A 17 -5.00 8.06 16.63
N SER A 18 -5.91 7.17 16.18
CA SER A 18 -5.60 5.76 15.85
C SER A 18 -5.73 5.46 14.37
N THR A 19 -6.21 6.42 13.55
CA THR A 19 -6.37 6.24 12.10
C THR A 19 -5.06 6.46 11.36
N GLY A 20 -4.83 5.71 10.30
CA GLY A 20 -3.64 5.79 9.45
C GLY A 20 -2.35 5.37 10.16
N TYR A 21 -1.22 5.44 9.45
CA TYR A 21 0.10 5.16 10.02
C TYR A 21 0.63 6.38 10.78
N ALA A 22 1.06 6.17 12.03
CA ALA A 22 1.96 7.07 12.74
C ALA A 22 2.90 6.23 13.61
N PRO A 23 4.19 6.60 13.71
CA PRO A 23 5.12 5.88 14.57
C PRO A 23 4.78 6.10 16.04
N VAL A 24 4.98 5.08 16.85
CA VAL A 24 4.96 5.21 18.31
C VAL A 24 6.27 5.88 18.75
N ILE A 25 6.16 6.97 19.48
CA ILE A 25 7.31 7.69 20.02
C ILE A 25 7.63 7.14 21.41
N ARG A 26 8.87 6.72 21.61
CA ARG A 26 9.39 6.26 22.90
C ARG A 26 10.58 7.07 23.33
N GLY A 27 10.63 7.41 24.61
CA GLY A 27 11.73 8.17 25.18
C GLY A 27 11.84 7.96 26.67
N VAL A 28 12.82 8.63 27.28
CA VAL A 28 13.03 8.64 28.73
C VAL A 28 13.15 10.08 29.18
N ALA A 29 12.38 10.47 30.20
CA ALA A 29 12.49 11.74 30.89
C ALA A 29 13.26 11.55 32.21
N ASN A 30 14.17 12.46 32.53
CA ASN A 30 14.95 12.40 33.79
C ASN A 30 14.19 13.05 34.95
N SER A 31 13.29 13.97 34.64
CA SER A 31 12.43 14.70 35.57
C SER A 31 11.02 14.79 35.03
N ASN A 32 10.12 15.51 35.71
CA ASN A 32 8.86 15.91 35.09
C ASN A 32 9.18 16.75 33.84
N ALA A 33 8.82 16.26 32.69
CA ALA A 33 9.23 16.87 31.43
C ALA A 33 8.03 17.18 30.54
N LYS A 34 8.16 18.19 29.70
CA LYS A 34 7.23 18.53 28.65
C LYS A 34 7.76 17.97 27.34
N VAL A 35 7.01 17.09 26.73
CA VAL A 35 7.33 16.48 25.44
C VAL A 35 6.51 17.15 24.36
N SER A 36 7.19 17.73 23.37
CA SER A 36 6.56 18.32 22.19
C SER A 36 7.04 17.62 20.93
N VAL A 37 6.11 17.41 20.00
CA VAL A 37 6.37 16.83 18.69
C VAL A 37 6.08 17.86 17.63
N THR A 38 7.06 18.14 16.79
CA THR A 38 6.94 19.07 15.67
C THR A 38 7.16 18.35 14.36
N GLN A 39 6.42 18.76 13.34
CA GLN A 39 6.55 18.30 11.96
C GLN A 39 6.62 19.50 11.05
N SER A 40 7.66 19.61 10.22
CA SER A 40 7.87 20.77 9.32
C SER A 40 7.79 22.12 10.06
N GLY A 41 8.34 22.20 11.27
CA GLY A 41 8.32 23.41 12.10
C GLY A 41 7.02 23.67 12.86
N ASN A 42 5.94 22.94 12.58
CA ASN A 42 4.65 23.08 13.26
C ASN A 42 4.53 22.08 14.41
N LYS A 43 4.15 22.55 15.59
CA LYS A 43 3.88 21.68 16.74
C LYS A 43 2.56 20.96 16.54
N ILE A 44 2.61 19.62 16.48
CA ILE A 44 1.46 18.75 16.24
C ILE A 44 0.97 18.03 17.50
N TYR A 45 1.83 17.89 18.51
CA TYR A 45 1.49 17.22 19.76
C TYR A 45 2.31 17.80 20.92
N GLU A 46 1.71 17.84 22.11
CA GLU A 46 2.39 18.24 23.33
C GLU A 46 1.74 17.54 24.52
N THR A 47 2.57 16.99 25.40
CA THR A 47 2.12 16.34 26.64
C THR A 47 3.17 16.49 27.74
N SER A 48 2.74 16.35 28.99
CA SER A 48 3.66 16.28 30.14
C SER A 48 3.82 14.83 30.58
N VAL A 49 5.04 14.42 30.84
CA VAL A 49 5.39 13.07 31.24
C VAL A 49 6.12 13.06 32.58
N PRO A 50 5.88 12.08 33.48
CA PRO A 50 6.65 11.90 34.70
C PRO A 50 8.06 11.39 34.38
N PRO A 51 8.99 11.42 35.38
CA PRO A 51 10.29 10.81 35.22
C PRO A 51 10.19 9.33 34.88
N GLY A 52 11.04 8.87 33.94
CA GLY A 52 11.08 7.50 33.48
C GLY A 52 10.80 7.34 31.99
N ALA A 53 10.58 6.11 31.59
CA ALA A 53 10.22 5.80 30.21
C ALA A 53 8.79 6.26 29.88
N PHE A 54 8.61 6.87 28.72
CA PHE A 54 7.29 7.26 28.23
C PHE A 54 7.04 6.73 26.81
N GLU A 55 5.77 6.59 26.45
CA GLU A 55 5.31 6.18 25.15
C GLU A 55 4.16 7.09 24.70
N ILE A 56 4.23 7.59 23.47
CA ILE A 56 3.17 8.34 22.80
C ILE A 56 2.71 7.50 21.60
N ASN A 57 1.49 7.02 21.66
CA ASN A 57 0.88 6.11 20.66
C ASN A 57 -0.41 6.66 20.04
N ASP A 58 -0.85 7.83 20.49
CA ASP A 58 -2.08 8.51 20.07
C ASP A 58 -1.84 9.71 19.14
N LEU A 59 -0.66 9.76 18.51
CA LEU A 59 -0.32 10.83 17.59
C LEU A 59 -1.27 10.85 16.39
N SER A 60 -1.94 11.98 16.16
CA SER A 60 -2.76 12.15 14.96
C SER A 60 -1.88 12.22 13.71
N THR A 61 -2.33 11.56 12.63
CA THR A 61 -1.65 11.66 11.33
C THR A 61 -1.84 13.06 10.76
N THR A 62 -0.76 13.81 10.65
CA THR A 62 -0.74 15.13 10.06
C THR A 62 0.21 15.13 8.87
N GLY A 63 -0.35 15.03 7.67
CA GLY A 63 0.41 15.06 6.44
C GLY A 63 1.22 13.78 6.15
N TYR A 64 1.82 13.73 4.98
CA TYR A 64 2.59 12.59 4.51
C TYR A 64 4.07 12.97 4.45
N GLY A 65 4.91 12.25 5.22
CA GLY A 65 6.30 12.06 4.84
C GLY A 65 7.35 12.98 5.42
N ASN A 66 7.04 13.87 6.37
CA ASN A 66 8.09 14.64 7.06
C ASN A 66 8.41 14.03 8.41
N ASP A 67 9.70 13.88 8.71
CA ASP A 67 10.18 13.33 9.96
C ASP A 67 9.68 14.15 11.17
N LEU A 68 9.46 13.46 12.28
CA LEU A 68 8.99 14.09 13.52
C LEU A 68 10.17 14.48 14.38
N LEU A 69 10.26 15.75 14.75
CA LEU A 69 11.22 16.22 15.75
C LEU A 69 10.54 16.18 17.12
N VAL A 70 11.05 15.31 17.99
CA VAL A 70 10.59 15.16 19.37
C VAL A 70 11.53 15.96 20.26
N THR A 71 10.99 16.88 21.03
CA THR A 71 11.75 17.69 21.99
C THR A 71 11.25 17.41 23.40
N ILE A 72 12.16 17.03 24.28
CA ILE A 72 11.93 16.82 25.71
C ILE A 72 12.51 18.03 26.45
N GLU A 73 11.68 18.78 27.14
CA GLU A 73 12.05 19.89 27.99
C GLU A 73 11.88 19.46 29.46
N GLU A 74 13.01 19.30 30.15
CA GLU A 74 13.06 18.85 31.53
C GLU A 74 12.68 19.98 32.51
N ALA A 75 12.40 19.65 33.78
CA ALA A 75 12.01 20.61 34.80
C ALA A 75 13.09 21.69 35.08
N ASP A 76 14.37 21.39 34.83
CA ASP A 76 15.51 22.31 34.94
C ASP A 76 15.66 23.24 33.72
N GLY A 77 14.77 23.12 32.70
CA GLY A 77 14.82 23.88 31.47
C GLY A 77 15.76 23.31 30.40
N SER A 78 16.46 22.23 30.68
CA SER A 78 17.29 21.55 29.69
C SER A 78 16.44 20.92 28.60
N LYS A 79 16.89 20.97 27.33
CA LYS A 79 16.17 20.46 26.17
C LYS A 79 17.00 19.42 25.45
N ARG A 80 16.37 18.30 25.14
CA ARG A 80 16.91 17.23 24.29
C ARG A 80 15.97 17.00 23.15
N SER A 81 16.50 16.78 21.95
CA SER A 81 15.69 16.49 20.77
C SER A 81 16.23 15.27 20.02
N PHE A 82 15.31 14.52 19.44
CA PHE A 82 15.63 13.42 18.53
C PHE A 82 14.60 13.36 17.42
N THR A 83 15.00 12.78 16.30
CA THR A 83 14.13 12.66 15.13
C THR A 83 13.56 11.25 15.04
N VAL A 84 12.25 11.15 14.77
CA VAL A 84 11.56 9.90 14.47
C VAL A 84 11.18 9.91 13.00
N PRO A 85 11.69 8.97 12.19
CA PRO A 85 11.33 8.90 10.76
C PRO A 85 9.82 8.72 10.57
N PHE A 86 9.26 9.53 9.69
CA PHE A 86 7.84 9.45 9.33
C PHE A 86 7.67 9.51 7.81
N SER A 87 7.83 8.37 7.17
CA SER A 87 7.46 8.15 5.77
C SER A 87 6.43 7.04 5.69
N SER A 88 5.49 7.13 4.78
CA SER A 88 4.38 6.17 4.71
C SER A 88 4.10 5.76 3.26
N VAL A 89 3.85 4.49 3.07
CA VAL A 89 3.18 3.91 1.90
C VAL A 89 1.82 3.36 2.34
N THR A 90 0.91 3.16 1.39
CA THR A 90 -0.48 2.73 1.65
C THR A 90 -0.58 1.43 2.46
N GLN A 91 0.44 0.59 2.39
CA GLN A 91 0.50 -0.70 3.08
C GLN A 91 0.88 -0.59 4.56
N MET A 92 1.41 0.55 5.03
CA MET A 92 1.88 0.70 6.40
C MET A 92 0.75 0.87 7.40
N LEU A 93 0.92 0.23 8.57
CA LEU A 93 0.04 0.32 9.73
C LEU A 93 0.83 0.67 10.99
N ARG A 94 0.14 1.24 11.99
CA ARG A 94 0.67 1.45 13.33
C ARG A 94 1.07 0.12 13.98
N PRO A 95 2.05 0.12 14.89
CA PRO A 95 2.38 -1.07 15.67
C PRO A 95 1.14 -1.65 16.37
N GLY A 96 0.92 -2.96 16.21
CA GLY A 96 -0.22 -3.67 16.79
C GLY A 96 -1.56 -3.46 16.09
N ALA A 97 -1.65 -2.57 15.12
CA ALA A 97 -2.86 -2.40 14.32
C ALA A 97 -2.99 -3.50 13.25
N SER A 98 -4.23 -3.91 12.99
CA SER A 98 -4.55 -4.82 11.90
C SER A 98 -5.59 -4.22 10.97
N ARG A 99 -5.47 -4.51 9.69
CA ARG A 99 -6.47 -4.18 8.67
C ARG A 99 -6.74 -5.42 7.84
N TRP A 100 -8.00 -5.77 7.70
CA TRP A 100 -8.41 -6.94 6.94
C TRP A 100 -9.61 -6.63 6.05
N ASP A 101 -9.72 -7.36 4.97
CA ASP A 101 -10.80 -7.26 4.00
C ASP A 101 -11.06 -8.65 3.43
N VAL A 102 -12.31 -9.10 3.46
CA VAL A 102 -12.77 -10.37 2.89
C VAL A 102 -14.02 -10.11 2.07
N GLY A 103 -14.09 -10.73 0.92
CA GLY A 103 -15.24 -10.55 0.05
C GLY A 103 -15.52 -11.79 -0.80
N LEU A 104 -16.79 -11.92 -1.15
CA LEU A 104 -17.33 -12.90 -2.09
C LEU A 104 -18.27 -12.15 -3.05
N GLY A 105 -18.14 -12.39 -4.33
CA GLY A 105 -18.98 -11.74 -5.33
C GLY A 105 -18.71 -12.26 -6.73
N GLU A 106 -19.24 -11.56 -7.72
CA GLU A 106 -18.96 -11.80 -9.14
C GLU A 106 -18.03 -10.70 -9.66
N LEU A 107 -17.13 -11.07 -10.58
CA LEU A 107 -16.26 -10.10 -11.22
C LEU A 107 -17.09 -9.14 -12.07
N ASN A 108 -17.13 -7.86 -11.69
CA ASN A 108 -17.86 -6.85 -12.42
C ASN A 108 -17.00 -6.29 -13.57
N ASP A 109 -17.06 -6.94 -14.72
CA ASP A 109 -16.40 -6.52 -15.95
C ASP A 109 -17.37 -6.68 -17.12
N ASP A 110 -17.82 -5.55 -17.68
CA ASP A 110 -18.79 -5.50 -18.78
C ASP A 110 -18.26 -6.13 -20.08
N SER A 111 -16.97 -6.43 -20.16
CA SER A 111 -16.35 -7.11 -21.30
C SER A 111 -16.54 -8.64 -21.27
N LEU A 112 -16.90 -9.20 -20.10
CA LEU A 112 -17.08 -10.64 -19.92
C LEU A 112 -18.54 -11.05 -20.20
N ILE A 113 -18.73 -12.14 -20.93
CA ILE A 113 -20.03 -12.74 -21.15
C ILE A 113 -20.38 -13.63 -19.96
N ASP A 114 -19.39 -14.38 -19.43
CA ASP A 114 -19.50 -15.22 -18.25
C ASP A 114 -18.61 -14.69 -17.13
N ALA A 115 -19.19 -13.91 -16.22
CA ALA A 115 -18.46 -13.37 -15.08
C ALA A 115 -18.18 -14.45 -14.02
N PRO A 116 -16.89 -14.70 -13.64
CA PRO A 116 -16.58 -15.69 -12.63
C PRO A 116 -16.93 -15.20 -11.22
N LYS A 117 -17.25 -16.15 -10.34
CA LYS A 117 -17.39 -15.88 -8.91
C LYS A 117 -16.02 -15.81 -8.26
N VAL A 118 -15.82 -14.79 -7.43
CA VAL A 118 -14.56 -14.47 -6.80
C VAL A 118 -14.70 -14.47 -5.29
N GLY A 119 -13.79 -15.13 -4.60
CA GLY A 119 -13.55 -15.00 -3.17
C GLY A 119 -12.18 -14.44 -2.92
N TYR A 120 -12.05 -13.47 -2.01
CA TYR A 120 -10.75 -12.92 -1.65
C TYR A 120 -10.64 -12.60 -0.16
N GLY A 121 -9.42 -12.56 0.33
CA GLY A 121 -9.11 -12.09 1.67
C GLY A 121 -7.73 -11.46 1.74
N THR A 122 -7.61 -10.39 2.51
CA THR A 122 -6.34 -9.70 2.79
C THR A 122 -6.22 -9.40 4.27
N LEU A 123 -5.00 -9.47 4.78
CA LEU A 123 -4.66 -9.12 6.16
C LEU A 123 -3.35 -8.35 6.17
N TYR A 124 -3.37 -7.20 6.84
CA TYR A 124 -2.21 -6.36 7.14
C TYR A 124 -2.03 -6.30 8.65
N TYR A 125 -0.79 -6.36 9.12
CA TYR A 125 -0.47 -6.25 10.53
C TYR A 125 0.79 -5.42 10.76
N GLY A 126 0.68 -4.38 11.60
CA GLY A 126 1.79 -3.55 12.03
C GLY A 126 2.62 -4.25 13.08
N LEU A 127 3.82 -4.70 12.72
CA LEU A 127 4.73 -5.43 13.61
C LEU A 127 5.42 -4.48 14.61
N ASN A 128 5.90 -3.35 14.10
CA ASN A 128 6.57 -2.30 14.87
C ASN A 128 6.58 -0.98 14.06
N ASN A 129 7.29 0.04 14.54
CA ASN A 129 7.39 1.33 13.83
C ASN A 129 8.05 1.23 12.44
N THR A 130 8.82 0.19 12.21
CA THR A 130 9.57 0.02 10.96
C THR A 130 8.85 -0.90 9.99
N PHE A 131 8.22 -1.97 10.47
CA PHE A 131 7.71 -3.04 9.63
C PHE A 131 6.20 -3.26 9.76
N THR A 132 5.55 -3.41 8.62
CA THR A 132 4.18 -3.93 8.48
C THR A 132 4.23 -5.12 7.53
N GLY A 133 3.74 -6.28 7.97
CA GLY A 133 3.58 -7.46 7.13
C GLY A 133 2.17 -7.51 6.54
N TYR A 134 2.03 -8.07 5.34
CA TYR A 134 0.72 -8.32 4.75
C TYR A 134 0.69 -9.57 3.90
N ILE A 135 -0.49 -10.18 3.88
CA ILE A 135 -0.78 -11.40 3.14
C ILE A 135 -2.18 -11.29 2.53
N GLY A 136 -2.38 -11.90 1.40
CA GLY A 136 -3.70 -11.99 0.78
C GLY A 136 -3.80 -13.22 -0.11
N ALA A 137 -5.04 -13.62 -0.38
CA ALA A 137 -5.36 -14.67 -1.32
C ALA A 137 -6.65 -14.34 -2.07
N GLN A 138 -6.76 -14.83 -3.29
CA GLN A 138 -7.99 -14.79 -4.08
C GLN A 138 -8.18 -16.12 -4.80
N TYR A 139 -9.44 -16.49 -4.97
CA TYR A 139 -9.86 -17.71 -5.61
C TYR A 139 -11.08 -17.46 -6.49
N THR A 140 -11.21 -18.18 -7.59
CA THR A 140 -12.36 -18.13 -8.47
C THR A 140 -12.87 -19.52 -8.80
N ASP A 141 -14.16 -19.59 -9.18
CA ASP A 141 -14.80 -20.83 -9.64
C ASP A 141 -14.31 -21.27 -11.03
N MET A 142 -13.63 -20.40 -11.76
CA MET A 142 -13.01 -20.72 -13.05
C MET A 142 -11.64 -21.39 -12.98
N GLY A 143 -11.12 -21.72 -11.77
CA GLY A 143 -9.82 -22.37 -11.59
C GLY A 143 -8.63 -21.40 -11.51
N PHE A 144 -8.86 -20.09 -11.31
CA PHE A 144 -7.82 -19.13 -11.01
C PHE A 144 -7.67 -18.95 -9.50
N TYR A 145 -6.44 -18.94 -9.00
CA TYR A 145 -6.11 -18.53 -7.65
C TYR A 145 -4.77 -17.82 -7.59
N ALA A 146 -4.67 -16.89 -6.67
CA ALA A 146 -3.44 -16.15 -6.43
C ALA A 146 -3.24 -15.85 -4.94
N GLY A 147 -1.98 -15.77 -4.54
CA GLY A 147 -1.57 -15.40 -3.20
C GLY A 147 -0.53 -14.30 -3.24
N ILE A 148 -0.61 -13.35 -2.31
CA ILE A 148 0.35 -12.26 -2.14
C ILE A 148 0.95 -12.33 -0.74
N LEU A 149 2.25 -12.09 -0.67
CA LEU A 149 3.00 -11.89 0.57
C LEU A 149 3.85 -10.64 0.41
N GLY A 150 3.78 -9.73 1.39
CA GLY A 150 4.51 -8.49 1.32
C GLY A 150 4.92 -7.94 2.67
N VAL A 151 5.87 -7.01 2.61
CA VAL A 151 6.34 -6.24 3.75
C VAL A 151 6.48 -4.78 3.35
N ALA A 152 6.02 -3.90 4.22
CA ALA A 152 6.26 -2.47 4.14
C ALA A 152 7.19 -2.04 5.27
N MET A 153 8.08 -1.09 4.99
CA MET A 153 9.05 -0.59 5.96
C MET A 153 9.18 0.93 5.90
N ASN A 154 9.29 1.54 7.09
CA ASN A 154 9.62 2.94 7.27
C ASN A 154 11.09 3.09 7.62
N THR A 155 11.82 3.87 6.84
CA THR A 155 13.25 4.13 7.04
C THR A 155 13.55 5.62 6.94
N PRO A 156 14.70 6.10 7.46
CA PRO A 156 15.12 7.51 7.33
C PRO A 156 15.24 7.98 5.87
N VAL A 157 15.49 7.06 4.94
CA VAL A 157 15.62 7.37 3.50
C VAL A 157 14.29 7.26 2.74
N GLY A 158 13.21 6.90 3.41
CA GLY A 158 11.88 6.80 2.81
C GLY A 158 11.12 5.55 3.24
N ALA A 159 9.88 5.46 2.82
CA ALA A 159 9.03 4.28 3.01
C ALA A 159 9.09 3.39 1.77
N PHE A 160 9.22 2.09 2.01
CA PHE A 160 9.25 1.06 0.97
C PHE A 160 8.14 0.04 1.24
N ALA A 161 7.61 -0.54 0.16
CA ALA A 161 6.86 -1.79 0.26
C ALA A 161 7.32 -2.71 -0.85
N PHE A 162 7.53 -3.97 -0.51
CA PHE A 162 7.88 -5.02 -1.44
C PHE A 162 6.93 -6.18 -1.26
N ASP A 163 6.37 -6.67 -2.35
CA ASP A 163 5.53 -7.86 -2.35
C ASP A 163 5.76 -8.76 -3.55
N VAL A 164 5.42 -10.02 -3.33
CA VAL A 164 5.44 -11.08 -4.32
C VAL A 164 4.04 -11.67 -4.41
N THR A 165 3.51 -11.72 -5.61
CA THR A 165 2.24 -12.38 -5.91
C THR A 165 2.52 -13.61 -6.75
N GLN A 166 2.05 -14.78 -6.31
CA GLN A 166 2.02 -16.01 -7.09
C GLN A 166 0.63 -16.20 -7.65
N SER A 167 0.49 -16.34 -8.95
CA SER A 167 -0.76 -16.69 -9.61
C SER A 167 -0.73 -18.10 -10.20
N TYR A 168 -1.89 -18.69 -10.29
CA TYR A 168 -2.12 -19.99 -10.89
C TYR A 168 -3.45 -19.97 -11.63
N ALA A 169 -3.46 -20.38 -12.89
CA ALA A 169 -4.64 -20.43 -13.73
C ALA A 169 -4.73 -21.77 -14.47
N ASP A 170 -5.87 -22.45 -14.31
CA ASP A 170 -6.22 -23.66 -15.05
C ASP A 170 -7.30 -23.31 -16.08
N ILE A 171 -6.87 -22.89 -17.26
CA ILE A 171 -7.74 -22.39 -18.32
C ILE A 171 -8.00 -23.49 -19.33
N GLU A 172 -9.27 -23.79 -19.61
CA GLU A 172 -9.66 -24.83 -20.55
C GLU A 172 -9.10 -24.59 -21.97
N GLY A 173 -8.27 -25.50 -22.44
CA GLY A 173 -7.65 -25.43 -23.76
C GLY A 173 -6.28 -24.76 -23.81
N LEU A 174 -5.69 -24.48 -22.65
CA LEU A 174 -4.28 -24.09 -22.46
C LEU A 174 -3.63 -25.00 -21.42
N ASP A 175 -2.28 -25.03 -21.42
CA ASP A 175 -1.54 -25.61 -20.31
C ASP A 175 -1.75 -24.81 -19.02
N LYS A 176 -1.53 -25.43 -17.88
CA LYS A 176 -1.64 -24.74 -16.59
C LYS A 176 -0.59 -23.65 -16.49
N LEU A 177 -1.04 -22.42 -16.28
CA LEU A 177 -0.20 -21.25 -16.18
C LEU A 177 0.12 -20.95 -14.72
N SER A 178 1.39 -20.74 -14.40
CA SER A 178 1.84 -20.41 -13.05
C SER A 178 2.96 -19.38 -13.11
N GLY A 179 2.69 -18.19 -12.60
CA GLY A 179 3.63 -17.09 -12.68
C GLY A 179 3.72 -16.26 -11.41
N GLN A 180 4.75 -15.44 -11.34
CA GLN A 180 5.05 -14.56 -10.22
C GLN A 180 5.07 -13.10 -10.66
N SER A 181 4.62 -12.21 -9.78
CA SER A 181 4.74 -10.77 -9.95
C SER A 181 5.42 -10.18 -8.71
N TYR A 182 6.42 -9.37 -8.95
CA TYR A 182 7.18 -8.65 -7.93
C TYR A 182 6.84 -7.17 -8.02
N ARG A 183 6.47 -6.55 -6.91
CA ARG A 183 6.16 -5.13 -6.86
C ARG A 183 6.99 -4.44 -5.79
N LEU A 184 7.59 -3.31 -6.17
CA LEU A 184 8.30 -2.41 -5.28
C LEU A 184 7.60 -1.05 -5.31
N THR A 185 7.25 -0.53 -4.13
CA THR A 185 6.72 0.81 -3.95
C THR A 185 7.68 1.61 -3.08
N TYR A 186 7.89 2.87 -3.42
CA TYR A 186 8.73 3.80 -2.66
C TYR A 186 8.04 5.14 -2.52
N SER A 187 8.15 5.75 -1.35
CA SER A 187 7.64 7.09 -1.09
C SER A 187 8.59 7.85 -0.17
N LYS A 188 8.93 9.08 -0.54
CA LYS A 188 9.70 10.02 0.29
C LYS A 188 9.23 11.44 0.04
N MET A 189 9.13 12.22 1.13
CA MET A 189 9.00 13.66 1.06
C MET A 189 10.35 14.30 1.42
N ILE A 190 10.79 15.25 0.59
CA ILE A 190 12.00 16.03 0.81
C ILE A 190 11.59 17.34 1.49
N GLU A 191 11.90 17.47 2.77
CA GLU A 191 11.46 18.60 3.62
C GLU A 191 11.97 19.96 3.12
N SER A 192 13.24 20.02 2.67
CA SER A 192 13.87 21.27 2.25
C SER A 192 13.16 21.96 1.09
N THR A 193 12.43 21.22 0.26
CA THR A 193 11.72 21.71 -0.92
C THR A 193 10.23 21.37 -0.91
N ASN A 194 9.75 20.67 0.14
CA ASN A 194 8.41 20.10 0.22
C ASN A 194 8.05 19.20 -1.00
N THR A 195 9.07 18.62 -1.63
CA THR A 195 8.88 17.77 -2.80
C THR A 195 8.45 16.37 -2.37
N SER A 196 7.31 15.93 -2.88
CA SER A 196 6.81 14.56 -2.71
C SER A 196 7.25 13.70 -3.89
N PHE A 197 8.07 12.70 -3.63
CA PHE A 197 8.55 11.74 -4.61
C PHE A 197 7.93 10.37 -4.31
N ASN A 198 7.17 9.84 -5.25
CA ASN A 198 6.55 8.53 -5.17
C ASN A 198 6.88 7.73 -6.41
N VAL A 199 7.54 6.58 -6.22
CA VAL A 199 7.58 5.51 -7.22
C VAL A 199 6.43 4.57 -6.86
N ALA A 200 5.31 4.74 -7.53
CA ALA A 200 4.07 4.09 -7.13
C ALA A 200 4.06 2.59 -7.38
N ALA A 201 4.79 2.07 -8.33
CA ALA A 201 5.06 0.63 -8.46
C ALA A 201 6.05 0.36 -9.60
N TYR A 202 7.17 -0.19 -9.29
CA TYR A 202 7.90 -1.00 -10.24
C TYR A 202 7.35 -2.42 -10.14
N ARG A 203 6.66 -2.89 -11.18
CA ARG A 203 6.17 -4.27 -11.26
C ARG A 203 6.94 -5.01 -12.32
N PHE A 204 7.50 -6.13 -11.93
CA PHE A 204 8.08 -7.12 -12.81
C PHE A 204 7.27 -8.42 -12.70
N SER A 205 6.82 -8.97 -13.82
CA SER A 205 6.07 -10.22 -13.84
C SER A 205 6.76 -11.26 -14.73
N THR A 206 6.72 -12.50 -14.30
CA THR A 206 7.22 -13.64 -15.11
C THR A 206 6.26 -13.94 -16.26
N GLU A 207 6.69 -14.79 -17.19
CA GLU A 207 6.00 -15.07 -18.44
C GLU A 207 4.56 -15.56 -18.27
N ASP A 208 4.34 -16.48 -17.36
CA ASP A 208 3.05 -17.13 -17.12
C ASP A 208 2.20 -16.47 -16.02
N TYR A 209 2.62 -15.27 -15.57
CA TYR A 209 1.83 -14.52 -14.61
C TYR A 209 0.61 -13.89 -15.29
N LEU A 210 -0.57 -14.17 -14.74
CA LEU A 210 -1.83 -13.55 -15.12
C LEU A 210 -2.44 -12.83 -13.90
N THR A 211 -3.07 -11.69 -14.13
CA THR A 211 -3.99 -11.11 -13.16
C THR A 211 -5.34 -11.82 -13.24
N LEU A 212 -6.20 -11.59 -12.25
CA LEU A 212 -7.56 -12.13 -12.26
C LEU A 212 -8.32 -11.70 -13.53
N ASN A 213 -8.23 -10.42 -13.90
CA ASN A 213 -8.92 -9.90 -15.09
C ASN A 213 -8.37 -10.52 -16.37
N ASP A 214 -7.04 -10.64 -16.50
CA ASP A 214 -6.43 -11.27 -17.66
C ASP A 214 -6.86 -12.73 -17.81
N ALA A 215 -6.88 -13.47 -16.70
CA ALA A 215 -7.31 -14.87 -16.69
C ALA A 215 -8.80 -15.01 -17.05
N ALA A 216 -9.66 -14.13 -16.53
CA ALA A 216 -11.09 -14.13 -16.83
C ALA A 216 -11.36 -13.80 -18.31
N GLN A 217 -10.72 -12.75 -18.83
CA GLN A 217 -10.88 -12.34 -20.23
C GLN A 217 -10.32 -13.40 -21.19
N LEU A 218 -9.18 -14.00 -20.87
CA LEU A 218 -8.59 -15.07 -21.67
C LEU A 218 -9.50 -16.29 -21.72
N GLN A 219 -10.05 -16.72 -20.59
CA GLN A 219 -10.97 -17.85 -20.52
C GLN A 219 -12.28 -17.58 -21.27
N ASP A 220 -12.85 -16.39 -21.09
CA ASP A 220 -14.08 -15.96 -21.77
C ASP A 220 -13.87 -15.93 -23.30
N SER A 221 -12.74 -15.38 -23.74
CA SER A 221 -12.37 -15.34 -25.16
C SER A 221 -12.23 -16.74 -25.76
N ILE A 222 -11.58 -17.68 -25.06
CA ILE A 222 -11.43 -19.08 -25.53
C ILE A 222 -12.77 -19.80 -25.60
N LYS A 223 -13.62 -19.66 -24.58
CA LYS A 223 -14.97 -20.27 -24.56
C LYS A 223 -15.81 -19.78 -25.71
N HIS A 224 -15.86 -18.46 -25.94
CA HIS A 224 -16.74 -17.89 -26.99
C HIS A 224 -16.18 -18.05 -28.40
N GLN A 225 -14.87 -18.17 -28.56
CA GLN A 225 -14.23 -18.49 -29.84
C GLN A 225 -14.59 -19.91 -30.31
N LYS A 226 -14.72 -20.86 -29.38
CA LYS A 226 -15.27 -22.22 -29.69
C LYS A 226 -16.66 -22.17 -30.28
N TYR A 227 -17.47 -21.13 -29.99
CA TYR A 227 -18.85 -20.99 -30.49
C TYR A 227 -18.97 -20.08 -31.72
N SER A 228 -17.99 -19.18 -31.93
CA SER A 228 -18.00 -18.29 -33.09
C SER A 228 -16.99 -18.78 -34.11
N ASN A 229 -17.36 -19.48 -35.13
CA ASN A 229 -16.55 -20.00 -36.26
C ASN A 229 -15.43 -19.06 -36.83
N ARG A 230 -14.82 -18.22 -35.99
CA ARG A 230 -13.65 -17.39 -36.32
C ARG A 230 -12.39 -18.16 -35.95
N SER A 231 -11.74 -18.65 -37.00
CA SER A 231 -10.43 -19.30 -36.94
C SER A 231 -9.34 -18.31 -36.55
N TYR A 232 -8.98 -18.28 -35.26
CA TYR A 232 -7.61 -17.92 -34.87
C TYR A 232 -6.80 -19.21 -34.83
N ASP A 233 -5.60 -19.19 -35.37
CA ASP A 233 -4.79 -20.39 -35.62
C ASP A 233 -4.32 -21.13 -34.38
N SER A 234 -4.50 -20.61 -33.15
CA SER A 234 -4.33 -21.34 -31.89
C SER A 234 -4.73 -20.51 -30.65
N ASN A 235 -5.13 -21.15 -29.55
CA ASN A 235 -5.27 -20.54 -28.22
C ASN A 235 -3.95 -19.90 -27.73
N GLU A 236 -2.80 -20.38 -28.21
CA GLU A 236 -1.48 -19.84 -27.95
C GLU A 236 -1.27 -18.43 -28.54
N ALA A 237 -1.87 -18.12 -29.70
CA ALA A 237 -1.80 -16.78 -30.28
C ALA A 237 -2.60 -15.75 -29.48
N LEU A 238 -3.74 -16.13 -28.90
CA LEU A 238 -4.50 -15.30 -27.97
C LEU A 238 -3.71 -15.07 -26.67
N TYR A 239 -3.12 -16.09 -26.11
CA TYR A 239 -2.29 -16.00 -24.92
C TYR A 239 -1.07 -15.08 -25.12
N ALA A 240 -0.41 -15.15 -26.27
CA ALA A 240 0.71 -14.28 -26.61
C ALA A 240 0.36 -12.79 -26.62
N ASP A 241 -0.89 -12.43 -26.90
CA ASP A 241 -1.35 -11.02 -26.87
C ASP A 241 -1.47 -10.49 -25.43
N TYR A 242 -1.89 -11.32 -24.46
CA TYR A 242 -1.94 -10.97 -23.04
C TYR A 242 -0.56 -10.88 -22.37
N GLN A 243 0.46 -11.46 -22.95
CA GLN A 243 1.83 -11.43 -22.40
C GLN A 243 2.55 -10.08 -22.57
N ARG A 244 2.03 -9.15 -23.35
CA ARG A 244 2.74 -7.92 -23.75
C ARG A 244 2.93 -6.89 -22.64
N THR A 245 2.17 -6.92 -21.56
CA THR A 245 2.24 -5.90 -20.48
C THR A 245 2.81 -6.49 -19.20
N LYS A 246 4.07 -6.93 -19.21
CA LYS A 246 4.69 -7.62 -18.05
C LYS A 246 5.38 -6.68 -17.07
N ASN A 247 5.83 -5.52 -17.53
CA ASN A 247 6.58 -4.56 -16.74
C ASN A 247 5.88 -3.22 -16.73
N GLN A 248 5.60 -2.71 -15.54
CA GLN A 248 4.99 -1.40 -15.36
C GLN A 248 5.82 -0.58 -14.37
N VAL A 249 6.17 0.64 -14.77
CA VAL A 249 6.79 1.63 -13.90
C VAL A 249 5.85 2.82 -13.82
N GLN A 250 5.49 3.22 -12.61
CA GLN A 250 4.75 4.45 -12.38
C GLN A 250 5.54 5.35 -11.43
N ILE A 251 5.90 6.52 -11.89
CA ILE A 251 6.62 7.54 -11.13
C ILE A 251 5.71 8.76 -11.01
N SER A 252 5.55 9.26 -9.80
CA SER A 252 4.84 10.53 -9.55
C SER A 252 5.74 11.45 -8.75
N LEU A 253 5.88 12.68 -9.21
CA LEU A 253 6.60 13.75 -8.52
C LEU A 253 5.66 14.92 -8.35
N ASN A 254 5.52 15.41 -7.13
CA ASN A 254 4.75 16.59 -6.82
C ASN A 254 5.68 17.60 -6.14
N GLN A 255 5.84 18.77 -6.77
CA GLN A 255 6.65 19.88 -6.30
C GLN A 255 5.76 21.10 -6.10
N PRO A 256 5.47 21.54 -4.86
CA PRO A 256 4.82 22.81 -4.63
C PRO A 256 5.78 23.97 -5.00
N LEU A 257 5.24 24.94 -5.71
CA LEU A 257 5.96 26.14 -6.13
C LEU A 257 5.63 27.26 -5.13
N THR A 258 6.44 27.36 -4.08
CA THR A 258 6.28 28.37 -3.03
C THR A 258 7.52 29.27 -2.97
N SER A 259 7.31 30.58 -2.78
CA SER A 259 8.37 31.55 -2.52
C SER A 259 7.95 32.44 -1.35
N GLY A 260 8.54 32.20 -0.16
CA GLY A 260 8.10 32.84 1.08
C GLY A 260 6.68 32.39 1.47
N GLU A 261 5.78 33.35 1.69
CA GLU A 261 4.36 33.10 2.01
C GLU A 261 3.47 32.92 0.76
N ASP A 262 4.00 33.17 -0.43
CA ASP A 262 3.24 33.10 -1.68
C ASP A 262 3.26 31.66 -2.25
N ASN A 263 2.08 31.17 -2.61
CA ASN A 263 1.87 29.88 -3.24
C ASN A 263 1.50 30.07 -4.72
N TYR A 264 2.38 29.67 -5.62
CA TYR A 264 2.20 29.76 -7.08
C TYR A 264 1.60 28.50 -7.71
N GLY A 265 1.17 27.54 -6.90
CA GLY A 265 0.64 26.26 -7.36
C GLY A 265 1.62 25.10 -7.15
N SER A 266 1.41 24.02 -7.86
CA SER A 266 2.27 22.83 -7.80
C SER A 266 2.56 22.28 -9.20
N LEU A 267 3.79 21.80 -9.41
CA LEU A 267 4.17 21.02 -10.57
C LEU A 267 3.93 19.54 -10.27
N TYR A 268 3.08 18.91 -11.06
CA TYR A 268 2.84 17.47 -11.01
C TYR A 268 3.35 16.82 -12.28
N VAL A 269 4.22 15.80 -12.13
CA VAL A 269 4.75 14.98 -13.22
C VAL A 269 4.44 13.54 -12.91
N SER A 270 3.81 12.84 -13.85
CA SER A 270 3.60 11.38 -13.78
C SER A 270 3.96 10.75 -15.11
N GLY A 271 4.57 9.56 -15.06
CA GLY A 271 4.93 8.77 -16.23
C GLY A 271 4.82 7.26 -15.93
#